data_8068a4d40ef238637abc9626df1dc473
#
_entry.id   8068a4d40ef238637abc9626df1dc473
#
_cell.length_a   1.000
_cell.length_b   1.000
_cell.length_c   1.000
_cell.angle_alpha   90.00
_cell.angle_beta   90.00
_cell.angle_gamma   90.00
#
_symmetry.space_group_name_H-M   'P 1'
#
loop_
_entity.id
_entity.type
_entity.pdbx_description
1 polymer ?
#
loop_
_entity_poly.entity_id
_entity_poly.type
_entity_poly.pdbx_seq_one_letter_code
_entity_poly.pdbx_strand_id
1 'polypeptide(L)'
;MKTTGESFQMTSGSVQGVQEREQDIWKKVCEQLTDITSGMSEEEKQDYEKKIRAKLQRGANLSVEELNYLRIHNPELYRSAMRVKTAKQQLKEQLRHCKSKQEANTLIAWTISRISDKDPDKTYLTAGLRKVAEEFKKSFRYARLPETNDQKRDKKARGKKKQDKNSSDMFGSLLQMLTPEPLLSESLQNFIGVN
;
A
#
# COMPACT_ATOMS: atom_id res chain seq x y z
N MET A 1 62.14 28.47 -36.47
CA MET A 1 61.71 28.00 -35.13
C MET A 1 60.43 27.24 -35.30
N LYS A 2 60.48 25.87 -35.22
CA LYS A 2 59.32 24.99 -35.28
C LYS A 2 59.00 24.53 -33.87
N THR A 3 57.87 24.95 -33.32
CA THR A 3 57.36 24.45 -32.03
C THR A 3 56.50 23.21 -32.26
N THR A 4 57.04 22.09 -31.87
CA THR A 4 56.34 20.79 -31.84
C THR A 4 55.45 20.78 -30.62
N GLY A 5 54.13 20.85 -30.84
CA GLY A 5 53.13 20.65 -29.74
C GLY A 5 52.92 19.14 -29.57
N GLU A 6 53.46 18.58 -28.50
CA GLU A 6 53.11 17.24 -28.08
C GLU A 6 51.76 17.28 -27.35
N SER A 7 50.72 16.75 -27.96
CA SER A 7 49.44 16.53 -27.34
C SER A 7 49.53 15.30 -26.44
N PHE A 8 49.50 15.49 -25.15
CA PHE A 8 49.42 14.45 -24.14
C PHE A 8 48.02 13.82 -24.21
N GLN A 9 47.89 12.68 -24.83
CA GLN A 9 46.67 11.85 -24.80
C GLN A 9 46.64 11.10 -23.47
N MET A 10 45.81 11.57 -22.53
CA MET A 10 45.43 10.77 -21.35
C MET A 10 44.62 9.57 -21.79
N THR A 11 45.17 8.38 -21.62
CA THR A 11 44.46 7.11 -21.87
C THR A 11 43.40 6.92 -20.83
N SER A 12 42.13 6.98 -21.25
CA SER A 12 40.94 6.84 -20.40
C SER A 12 40.78 5.44 -19.75
N GLY A 13 41.64 4.48 -20.11
CA GLY A 13 41.60 3.12 -19.62
C GLY A 13 42.11 2.90 -18.18
N SER A 14 42.90 3.83 -17.62
CA SER A 14 43.46 3.65 -16.28
C SER A 14 42.52 4.10 -15.15
N VAL A 15 41.58 5.01 -15.44
CA VAL A 15 40.65 5.53 -14.44
C VAL A 15 39.50 4.57 -14.15
N GLN A 16 39.01 3.83 -15.15
CA GLN A 16 37.96 2.84 -14.99
C GLN A 16 38.37 1.65 -14.11
N GLY A 17 39.58 1.14 -14.30
CA GLY A 17 40.09 0.01 -13.51
C GLY A 17 40.40 0.35 -12.04
N VAL A 18 40.56 1.65 -11.70
CA VAL A 18 40.69 2.10 -10.31
C VAL A 18 39.32 2.21 -9.64
N GLN A 19 38.31 2.74 -10.33
CA GLN A 19 36.94 2.85 -9.82
C GLN A 19 36.30 1.48 -9.59
N GLU A 20 36.50 0.51 -10.47
CA GLU A 20 36.00 -0.86 -10.26
C GLU A 20 36.64 -1.53 -9.02
N ARG A 21 37.95 -1.35 -8.83
CA ARG A 21 38.66 -1.87 -7.65
C ARG A 21 38.22 -1.20 -6.35
N GLU A 22 38.00 0.10 -6.36
CA GLU A 22 37.46 0.82 -5.20
C GLU A 22 36.05 0.35 -4.85
N GLN A 23 35.17 0.16 -5.82
CA GLN A 23 33.82 -0.37 -5.62
C GLN A 23 33.85 -1.80 -5.04
N ASP A 24 34.75 -2.65 -5.52
CA ASP A 24 34.91 -4.01 -5.00
C ASP A 24 35.46 -4.03 -3.57
N ILE A 25 36.39 -3.14 -3.25
CA ILE A 25 36.93 -2.99 -1.89
C ILE A 25 35.85 -2.48 -0.94
N TRP A 26 35.11 -1.42 -1.33
CA TRP A 26 34.00 -0.91 -0.53
C TRP A 26 32.90 -1.93 -0.34
N LYS A 27 32.58 -2.70 -1.37
CA LYS A 27 31.63 -3.81 -1.29
C LYS A 27 32.07 -4.87 -0.28
N LYS A 28 33.33 -5.29 -0.32
CA LYS A 28 33.89 -6.25 0.64
C LYS A 28 33.94 -5.68 2.06
N VAL A 29 34.32 -4.42 2.23
CA VAL A 29 34.32 -3.75 3.54
C VAL A 29 32.91 -3.65 4.10
N CYS A 30 31.93 -3.24 3.28
CA CYS A 30 30.54 -3.22 3.70
C CYS A 30 29.99 -4.62 4.01
N GLU A 31 30.37 -5.63 3.27
CA GLU A 31 30.01 -7.03 3.54
C GLU A 31 30.59 -7.51 4.88
N GLN A 32 31.85 -7.19 5.18
CA GLN A 32 32.48 -7.54 6.48
C GLN A 32 31.90 -6.76 7.65
N LEU A 33 31.61 -5.48 7.48
CA LEU A 33 31.01 -4.64 8.54
C LEU A 33 29.53 -4.98 8.81
N THR A 34 28.84 -5.57 7.83
CA THR A 34 27.43 -5.96 7.98
C THR A 34 27.25 -7.44 8.31
N ASP A 35 28.32 -8.24 8.32
CA ASP A 35 28.25 -9.64 8.73
C ASP A 35 28.32 -9.75 10.25
N ILE A 36 27.13 -9.72 10.86
CA ILE A 36 26.97 -9.92 12.33
C ILE A 36 27.39 -11.31 12.79
N THR A 37 27.74 -12.20 11.86
CA THR A 37 28.06 -13.60 12.15
C THR A 37 29.57 -13.91 12.05
N SER A 38 30.40 -12.88 11.81
CA SER A 38 31.85 -13.05 11.67
C SER A 38 32.52 -13.68 12.90
N GLY A 39 31.89 -13.65 14.08
CA GLY A 39 32.33 -14.27 15.32
C GLY A 39 31.51 -15.50 15.75
N MET A 40 30.52 -15.93 14.99
CA MET A 40 29.65 -17.06 15.34
C MET A 40 30.28 -18.41 14.93
N SER A 41 30.09 -19.40 15.75
CA SER A 41 30.39 -20.79 15.41
C SER A 41 29.44 -21.32 14.32
N GLU A 42 29.81 -22.43 13.67
CA GLU A 42 28.94 -23.03 12.65
C GLU A 42 27.58 -23.50 13.21
N GLU A 43 27.54 -23.94 14.47
CA GLU A 43 26.31 -24.33 15.15
C GLU A 43 25.41 -23.10 15.39
N GLU A 44 25.98 -21.99 15.83
CA GLU A 44 25.24 -20.73 16.02
C GLU A 44 24.72 -20.19 14.71
N LYS A 45 25.47 -20.29 13.61
CA LYS A 45 25.00 -19.91 12.27
C LYS A 45 23.81 -20.75 11.81
N GLN A 46 23.87 -22.07 12.02
CA GLN A 46 22.78 -22.98 11.70
C GLN A 46 21.53 -22.65 12.52
N ASP A 47 21.68 -22.38 13.81
CA ASP A 47 20.54 -22.00 14.66
C ASP A 47 19.97 -20.63 14.29
N TYR A 48 20.81 -19.70 13.87
CA TYR A 48 20.37 -18.41 13.34
C TYR A 48 19.56 -18.59 12.05
N GLU A 49 20.03 -19.42 11.12
CA GLU A 49 19.28 -19.73 9.90
C GLU A 49 17.96 -20.45 10.20
N LYS A 50 17.91 -21.38 11.16
CA LYS A 50 16.65 -22.02 11.60
C LYS A 50 15.65 -20.97 12.12
N LYS A 51 16.10 -19.99 12.89
CA LYS A 51 15.28 -18.88 13.38
C LYS A 51 14.72 -18.04 12.22
N ILE A 52 15.54 -17.74 11.21
CA ILE A 52 15.10 -17.01 10.01
C ILE A 52 14.05 -17.82 9.22
N ARG A 53 14.29 -19.12 9.01
CA ARG A 53 13.33 -20.03 8.35
C ARG A 53 12.00 -20.08 9.11
N ALA A 54 12.03 -20.17 10.43
CA ALA A 54 10.85 -20.15 11.27
C ALA A 54 10.08 -18.83 11.17
N LYS A 55 10.77 -17.69 11.05
CA LYS A 55 10.13 -16.38 10.79
C LYS A 55 9.42 -16.36 9.44
N LEU A 56 10.06 -16.84 8.38
CA LEU A 56 9.47 -16.95 7.05
C LEU A 56 8.24 -17.85 7.05
N GLN A 57 8.30 -19.00 7.72
CA GLN A 57 7.16 -19.94 7.85
C GLN A 57 5.96 -19.31 8.56
N ARG A 58 6.18 -18.38 9.48
CA ARG A 58 5.13 -17.62 10.18
C ARG A 58 4.67 -16.37 9.42
N GLY A 59 5.25 -16.12 8.24
CA GLY A 59 4.98 -14.91 7.46
C GLY A 59 5.47 -13.61 8.10
N ALA A 60 6.38 -13.69 9.09
CA ALA A 60 6.97 -12.53 9.73
C ALA A 60 7.88 -11.75 8.75
N ASN A 61 8.20 -10.50 9.08
CA ASN A 61 9.18 -9.73 8.33
C ASN A 61 10.59 -10.06 8.85
N LEU A 62 11.54 -10.17 7.94
CA LEU A 62 12.94 -10.28 8.27
C LEU A 62 13.55 -8.89 8.46
N SER A 63 14.51 -8.77 9.35
CA SER A 63 15.30 -7.56 9.52
C SER A 63 16.31 -7.37 8.37
N VAL A 64 16.95 -6.20 8.32
CA VAL A 64 17.97 -5.91 7.31
C VAL A 64 19.19 -6.82 7.53
N GLU A 65 19.55 -7.04 8.78
CA GLU A 65 20.67 -7.91 9.19
C GLU A 65 20.41 -9.36 8.77
N GLU A 66 19.20 -9.88 9.01
CA GLU A 66 18.79 -11.23 8.60
C GLU A 66 18.83 -11.40 7.08
N LEU A 67 18.42 -10.38 6.33
CA LEU A 67 18.48 -10.39 4.86
C LEU A 67 19.94 -10.34 4.37
N ASN A 68 20.80 -9.54 5.00
CA ASN A 68 22.21 -9.48 4.66
C ASN A 68 22.92 -10.82 4.96
N TYR A 69 22.61 -11.41 6.11
CA TYR A 69 23.09 -12.75 6.44
C TYR A 69 22.73 -13.77 5.36
N LEU A 70 21.44 -13.84 4.97
CA LEU A 70 21.00 -14.77 3.93
C LEU A 70 21.66 -14.50 2.58
N ARG A 71 21.88 -13.24 2.23
CA ARG A 71 22.53 -12.87 0.97
C ARG A 71 23.94 -13.45 0.85
N ILE A 72 24.68 -13.50 1.98
CA ILE A 72 26.07 -13.98 2.05
C ILE A 72 26.10 -15.50 2.19
N HIS A 73 25.32 -16.06 3.12
CA HIS A 73 25.45 -17.47 3.52
C HIS A 73 24.43 -18.40 2.86
N ASN A 74 23.25 -17.91 2.48
CA ASN A 74 22.21 -18.72 1.82
C ASN A 74 21.45 -17.94 0.74
N PRO A 75 22.05 -17.80 -0.46
CA PRO A 75 21.45 -17.02 -1.55
C PRO A 75 20.10 -17.53 -2.04
N GLU A 76 19.83 -18.84 -1.92
CA GLU A 76 18.54 -19.42 -2.30
C GLU A 76 17.44 -18.97 -1.35
N LEU A 77 17.67 -19.10 -0.05
CA LEU A 77 16.73 -18.65 0.96
C LEU A 77 16.55 -17.11 0.92
N TYR A 78 17.60 -16.36 0.56
CA TYR A 78 17.51 -14.93 0.32
C TYR A 78 16.54 -14.61 -0.82
N ARG A 79 16.64 -15.33 -1.96
CA ARG A 79 15.71 -15.14 -3.11
C ARG A 79 14.27 -15.42 -2.68
N SER A 80 14.05 -16.52 -1.95
CA SER A 80 12.73 -16.86 -1.40
C SER A 80 12.20 -15.75 -0.48
N ALA A 81 13.03 -15.24 0.43
CA ALA A 81 12.66 -14.16 1.34
C ALA A 81 12.31 -12.86 0.60
N MET A 82 13.09 -12.48 -0.42
CA MET A 82 12.83 -11.29 -1.24
C MET A 82 11.55 -11.44 -2.05
N ARG A 83 11.27 -12.64 -2.58
CA ARG A 83 10.03 -12.94 -3.29
C ARG A 83 8.81 -12.80 -2.37
N VAL A 84 8.90 -13.34 -1.16
CA VAL A 84 7.84 -13.17 -0.14
C VAL A 84 7.65 -11.70 0.22
N LYS A 85 8.74 -10.96 0.46
CA LYS A 85 8.70 -9.52 0.75
C LYS A 85 7.98 -8.73 -0.34
N THR A 86 8.32 -8.97 -1.60
CA THR A 86 7.70 -8.33 -2.75
C THR A 86 6.21 -8.67 -2.86
N ALA A 87 5.84 -9.95 -2.73
CA ALA A 87 4.44 -10.39 -2.77
C ALA A 87 3.60 -9.75 -1.64
N LYS A 88 4.15 -9.66 -0.43
CA LYS A 88 3.52 -8.96 0.70
C LYS A 88 3.28 -7.48 0.41
N GLN A 89 4.27 -6.78 -0.17
CA GLN A 89 4.14 -5.37 -0.52
C GLN A 89 3.09 -5.15 -1.61
N GLN A 90 3.08 -5.99 -2.65
CA GLN A 90 2.10 -5.91 -3.73
C GLN A 90 0.67 -6.10 -3.20
N LEU A 91 0.43 -7.14 -2.40
CA LEU A 91 -0.89 -7.36 -1.80
C LEU A 91 -1.30 -6.20 -0.89
N LYS A 92 -0.38 -5.70 -0.06
CA LYS A 92 -0.64 -4.55 0.84
C LYS A 92 -1.05 -3.31 0.06
N GLU A 93 -0.38 -3.03 -1.07
CA GLU A 93 -0.72 -1.89 -1.92
C GLU A 93 -2.08 -2.07 -2.60
N GLN A 94 -2.34 -3.25 -3.16
CA GLN A 94 -3.64 -3.55 -3.78
C GLN A 94 -4.80 -3.43 -2.79
N LEU A 95 -4.62 -3.91 -1.55
CA LEU A 95 -5.61 -3.79 -0.48
C LEU A 95 -5.93 -2.34 -0.10
N ARG A 96 -4.97 -1.42 -0.28
CA ARG A 96 -5.20 0.02 -0.07
C ARG A 96 -6.20 0.61 -1.06
N HIS A 97 -6.37 0.02 -2.22
CA HIS A 97 -7.28 0.51 -3.26
C HIS A 97 -8.66 -0.15 -3.22
N CYS A 98 -8.86 -1.19 -2.41
CA CYS A 98 -10.15 -1.85 -2.26
C CYS A 98 -11.22 -0.90 -1.72
N LYS A 99 -12.42 -0.99 -2.30
CA LYS A 99 -13.56 -0.13 -2.01
C LYS A 99 -14.60 -0.78 -1.10
N SER A 100 -14.54 -2.12 -0.94
CA SER A 100 -15.43 -2.90 -0.08
C SER A 100 -14.70 -4.05 0.60
N LYS A 101 -15.29 -4.61 1.67
CA LYS A 101 -14.75 -5.81 2.34
C LYS A 101 -14.81 -7.02 1.43
N GLN A 102 -15.88 -7.14 0.63
CA GLN A 102 -16.02 -8.22 -0.35
C GLN A 102 -14.89 -8.19 -1.37
N GLU A 103 -14.58 -7.02 -1.95
CA GLU A 103 -13.48 -6.84 -2.90
C GLU A 103 -12.13 -7.23 -2.29
N ALA A 104 -11.86 -6.78 -1.06
CA ALA A 104 -10.64 -7.13 -0.35
C ALA A 104 -10.52 -8.63 -0.07
N ASN A 105 -11.60 -9.29 0.35
CA ASN A 105 -11.60 -10.74 0.61
C ASN A 105 -11.41 -11.54 -0.68
N THR A 106 -12.06 -11.13 -1.77
CA THR A 106 -11.88 -11.74 -3.10
C THR A 106 -10.45 -11.60 -3.59
N LEU A 107 -9.86 -10.41 -3.46
CA LEU A 107 -8.47 -10.15 -3.84
C LEU A 107 -7.49 -11.04 -3.05
N ILE A 108 -7.67 -11.15 -1.73
CA ILE A 108 -6.84 -12.01 -0.88
C ILE A 108 -6.95 -13.47 -1.33
N ALA A 109 -8.18 -13.98 -1.48
CA ALA A 109 -8.41 -15.37 -1.89
C ALA A 109 -7.77 -15.65 -3.26
N TRP A 110 -7.99 -14.78 -4.23
CA TRP A 110 -7.45 -14.90 -5.57
C TRP A 110 -5.91 -14.85 -5.60
N THR A 111 -5.30 -13.94 -4.83
CA THR A 111 -3.84 -13.84 -4.76
C THR A 111 -3.21 -15.11 -4.20
N ILE A 112 -3.82 -15.71 -3.17
CA ILE A 112 -3.34 -16.96 -2.57
C ILE A 112 -3.58 -18.14 -3.51
N SER A 113 -4.73 -18.22 -4.17
CA SER A 113 -5.07 -19.33 -5.07
C SER A 113 -4.18 -19.40 -6.33
N ARG A 114 -3.54 -18.30 -6.71
CA ARG A 114 -2.61 -18.25 -7.86
C ARG A 114 -1.24 -18.84 -7.58
N ILE A 115 -0.91 -19.11 -6.32
CA ILE A 115 0.36 -19.76 -5.97
C ILE A 115 0.27 -21.22 -6.40
N SER A 116 1.17 -21.63 -7.31
CA SER A 116 1.21 -23.01 -7.79
C SER A 116 1.50 -23.99 -6.65
N ASP A 117 0.88 -25.16 -6.70
CA ASP A 117 1.16 -26.24 -5.76
C ASP A 117 2.59 -26.76 -5.86
N LYS A 118 3.20 -26.61 -7.03
CA LYS A 118 4.58 -27.00 -7.31
C LYS A 118 5.62 -25.93 -6.97
N ASP A 119 5.18 -24.76 -6.47
CA ASP A 119 6.07 -23.67 -6.13
C ASP A 119 6.90 -24.01 -4.87
N PRO A 120 8.23 -24.03 -4.92
CA PRO A 120 9.07 -24.34 -3.77
C PRO A 120 8.85 -23.38 -2.60
N ASP A 121 8.49 -22.12 -2.90
CA ASP A 121 8.25 -21.08 -1.90
C ASP A 121 6.79 -20.98 -1.44
N LYS A 122 5.91 -21.91 -1.90
CA LYS A 122 4.46 -21.87 -1.62
C LYS A 122 4.15 -21.65 -0.15
N THR A 123 4.83 -22.38 0.73
CA THR A 123 4.62 -22.29 2.18
C THR A 123 4.92 -20.88 2.70
N TYR A 124 6.06 -20.31 2.33
CA TYR A 124 6.48 -18.98 2.74
C TYR A 124 5.59 -17.89 2.15
N LEU A 125 5.26 -17.99 0.86
CA LEU A 125 4.37 -17.04 0.17
C LEU A 125 2.98 -17.04 0.81
N THR A 126 2.39 -18.21 1.01
CA THR A 126 1.06 -18.35 1.61
C THR A 126 1.04 -17.77 3.02
N ALA A 127 2.04 -18.11 3.85
CA ALA A 127 2.15 -17.58 5.21
C ALA A 127 2.30 -16.05 5.21
N GLY A 128 3.17 -15.52 4.34
CA GLY A 128 3.38 -14.08 4.19
C GLY A 128 2.12 -13.32 3.78
N LEU A 129 1.40 -13.82 2.77
CA LEU A 129 0.17 -13.22 2.28
C LEU A 129 -0.98 -13.30 3.29
N ARG A 130 -1.12 -14.43 4.01
CA ARG A 130 -2.09 -14.57 5.10
C ARG A 130 -1.81 -13.57 6.22
N LYS A 131 -0.55 -13.36 6.56
CA LYS A 131 -0.16 -12.36 7.58
C LYS A 131 -0.58 -10.95 7.20
N VAL A 132 -0.34 -10.54 5.94
CA VAL A 132 -0.80 -9.25 5.42
C VAL A 132 -2.32 -9.14 5.45
N ALA A 133 -3.03 -10.21 5.07
CA ALA A 133 -4.48 -10.26 5.10
C ALA A 133 -5.04 -10.08 6.52
N GLU A 134 -4.46 -10.75 7.52
CA GLU A 134 -4.83 -10.60 8.92
C GLU A 134 -4.59 -9.18 9.43
N GLU A 135 -3.41 -8.61 9.16
CA GLU A 135 -3.08 -7.24 9.54
C GLU A 135 -4.05 -6.24 8.92
N PHE A 136 -4.38 -6.43 7.63
CA PHE A 136 -5.35 -5.57 6.95
C PHE A 136 -6.74 -5.68 7.55
N LYS A 137 -7.23 -6.91 7.82
CA LYS A 137 -8.55 -7.14 8.45
C LYS A 137 -8.67 -6.54 9.85
N LYS A 138 -7.57 -6.46 10.59
CA LYS A 138 -7.51 -5.78 11.90
C LYS A 138 -7.39 -4.27 11.81
N SER A 139 -7.12 -3.73 10.61
CA SER A 139 -6.91 -2.30 10.43
C SER A 139 -8.21 -1.49 10.50
N PHE A 140 -8.11 -0.26 10.99
CA PHE A 140 -9.20 0.69 10.99
C PHE A 140 -9.76 0.97 9.57
N ARG A 141 -8.90 0.87 8.55
CA ARG A 141 -9.32 1.00 7.16
C ARG A 141 -10.33 -0.07 6.77
N TYR A 142 -10.04 -1.34 7.05
CA TYR A 142 -10.95 -2.45 6.77
C TYR A 142 -12.28 -2.30 7.50
N ALA A 143 -12.24 -1.89 8.78
CA ALA A 143 -13.45 -1.67 9.58
C ALA A 143 -14.39 -0.62 8.96
N ARG A 144 -13.85 0.38 8.27
CA ARG A 144 -14.62 1.46 7.61
C ARG A 144 -15.12 1.11 6.21
N LEU A 145 -14.65 0.03 5.61
CA LEU A 145 -15.12 -0.40 4.29
C LEU A 145 -16.58 -0.88 4.38
N PRO A 146 -17.42 -0.51 3.40
CA PRO A 146 -18.74 -1.11 3.25
C PRO A 146 -18.62 -2.61 2.94
N GLU A 147 -19.64 -3.39 3.26
CA GLU A 147 -19.62 -4.84 2.97
C GLU A 147 -19.51 -5.11 1.47
N THR A 148 -20.33 -4.42 0.67
CA THR A 148 -20.35 -4.52 -0.79
C THR A 148 -20.17 -3.15 -1.45
N ASN A 149 -19.83 -3.12 -2.73
CA ASN A 149 -19.72 -1.87 -3.49
C ASN A 149 -21.08 -1.17 -3.67
N ASP A 150 -22.19 -1.90 -3.67
CA ASP A 150 -23.54 -1.36 -3.86
C ASP A 150 -24.01 -0.55 -2.65
N GLN A 151 -23.66 -0.97 -1.43
CA GLN A 151 -23.97 -0.21 -0.21
C GLN A 151 -23.36 1.19 -0.20
N LYS A 152 -22.27 1.42 -0.93
CA LYS A 152 -21.67 2.73 -1.08
C LYS A 152 -22.49 3.64 -2.02
N ARG A 153 -23.12 3.05 -3.04
CA ARG A 153 -23.99 3.76 -3.96
C ARG A 153 -25.27 4.21 -3.27
N ASP A 154 -25.88 3.34 -2.46
CA ASP A 154 -27.11 3.63 -1.72
C ASP A 154 -26.92 4.72 -0.65
N LYS A 155 -25.78 4.71 0.08
CA LYS A 155 -25.45 5.78 1.03
C LYS A 155 -25.26 7.12 0.33
N LYS A 156 -24.63 7.13 -0.85
CA LYS A 156 -24.44 8.36 -1.65
C LYS A 156 -25.76 8.88 -2.24
N ALA A 157 -26.65 7.98 -2.68
CA ALA A 157 -27.96 8.33 -3.18
C ALA A 157 -28.88 8.88 -2.07
N ARG A 158 -28.86 8.27 -0.87
CA ARG A 158 -29.61 8.75 0.31
C ARG A 158 -29.09 10.09 0.83
N GLY A 159 -27.77 10.34 0.76
CA GLY A 159 -27.16 11.63 1.13
C GLY A 159 -27.59 12.76 0.19
N LYS A 160 -27.64 12.51 -1.13
CA LYS A 160 -28.15 13.48 -2.12
C LYS A 160 -29.63 13.80 -1.93
N LYS A 161 -30.48 12.78 -1.69
CA LYS A 161 -31.92 13.02 -1.43
C LYS A 161 -32.19 13.82 -0.15
N LYS A 162 -31.34 13.71 0.89
CA LYS A 162 -31.49 14.57 2.08
C LYS A 162 -31.07 16.01 1.83
N GLN A 163 -30.11 16.25 0.97
CA GLN A 163 -29.63 17.59 0.63
C GLN A 163 -30.63 18.31 -0.28
N ASP A 164 -31.25 17.59 -1.24
CA ASP A 164 -32.27 18.13 -2.13
C ASP A 164 -33.60 18.43 -1.39
N LYS A 165 -33.96 17.63 -0.36
CA LYS A 165 -35.13 17.93 0.49
C LYS A 165 -34.91 19.17 1.36
N ASN A 166 -33.73 19.33 2.00
CA ASN A 166 -33.46 20.53 2.80
C ASN A 166 -33.41 21.81 1.97
N SER A 167 -32.95 21.77 0.72
CA SER A 167 -32.96 22.95 -0.14
C SER A 167 -34.37 23.28 -0.65
N SER A 168 -35.20 22.27 -0.91
CA SER A 168 -36.60 22.47 -1.33
C SER A 168 -37.46 23.07 -0.21
N ASP A 169 -37.24 22.59 1.04
CA ASP A 169 -37.98 23.10 2.21
C ASP A 169 -37.53 24.52 2.59
N MET A 170 -36.29 24.90 2.38
CA MET A 170 -35.79 26.27 2.58
C MET A 170 -36.35 27.22 1.54
N PHE A 171 -36.44 26.83 0.25
CA PHE A 171 -37.02 27.67 -0.80
C PHE A 171 -38.52 27.84 -0.64
N GLY A 172 -39.22 26.79 -0.20
CA GLY A 172 -40.68 26.88 0.12
C GLY A 172 -40.95 27.86 1.25
N SER A 173 -40.17 27.82 2.32
CA SER A 173 -40.30 28.73 3.46
C SER A 173 -39.93 30.18 3.09
N LEU A 174 -38.98 30.41 2.23
CA LEU A 174 -38.57 31.74 1.77
C LEU A 174 -39.61 32.37 0.85
N LEU A 175 -40.25 31.55 -0.01
CA LEU A 175 -41.33 32.01 -0.91
C LEU A 175 -42.58 32.40 -0.13
N GLN A 176 -42.87 31.73 1.00
CA GLN A 176 -44.01 32.04 1.86
C GLN A 176 -43.80 33.32 2.68
N MET A 177 -42.57 33.74 2.91
CA MET A 177 -42.24 35.02 3.54
C MET A 177 -42.22 36.22 2.56
N LEU A 178 -42.18 35.98 1.28
CA LEU A 178 -42.10 37.01 0.23
C LEU A 178 -43.44 37.31 -0.46
N THR A 179 -44.53 36.61 -0.11
CA THR A 179 -45.89 36.97 -0.61
C THR A 179 -46.48 38.00 0.34
N PRO A 180 -46.73 39.24 -0.08
CA PRO A 180 -47.45 40.20 0.73
C PRO A 180 -48.89 39.69 0.92
N GLU A 181 -49.39 39.71 2.15
CA GLU A 181 -50.77 39.45 2.52
C GLU A 181 -51.69 40.31 1.65
N PRO A 182 -52.77 39.77 1.07
CA PRO A 182 -53.72 40.59 0.36
C PRO A 182 -54.56 41.37 1.36
N LEU A 183 -54.10 42.57 1.67
CA LEU A 183 -54.92 43.60 2.34
C LEU A 183 -55.99 44.11 1.38
N LEU A 184 -57.01 43.37 1.14
CA LEU A 184 -58.28 43.90 0.49
C LEU A 184 -59.33 42.80 0.35
N SER A 185 -60.11 42.54 1.38
CA SER A 185 -61.43 41.88 1.20
C SER A 185 -62.49 42.20 2.23
N GLU A 186 -62.23 43.09 3.20
CA GLU A 186 -63.36 43.47 4.12
C GLU A 186 -64.07 44.79 3.82
N SER A 187 -63.63 45.60 2.86
CA SER A 187 -64.23 46.91 2.61
C SER A 187 -65.26 46.92 1.46
N LEU A 188 -65.51 45.83 0.75
CA LEU A 188 -66.43 45.80 -0.37
C LEU A 188 -67.76 45.04 -0.14
N GLN A 189 -67.91 44.37 1.03
CA GLN A 189 -69.15 43.67 1.33
C GLN A 189 -70.25 44.56 2.01
N ASN A 190 -69.90 45.76 2.44
CA ASN A 190 -70.83 46.66 3.10
C ASN A 190 -71.42 47.72 2.18
N PHE A 191 -71.24 47.66 0.84
CA PHE A 191 -71.72 48.67 -0.06
C PHE A 191 -72.81 48.19 -1.04
N ILE A 192 -73.27 46.96 -0.95
CA ILE A 192 -74.38 46.46 -1.76
C ILE A 192 -75.45 45.89 -0.82
N GLY A 193 -76.15 46.77 -0.18
CA GLY A 193 -77.36 46.46 0.55
C GLY A 193 -78.21 47.71 0.63
N VAL A 194 -79.04 47.92 -0.35
CA VAL A 194 -80.33 48.62 -0.21
C VAL A 194 -81.13 48.43 -1.47
N ASN A 195 -82.29 47.92 -1.28
CA ASN A 195 -83.58 47.81 -2.02
C ASN A 195 -83.80 46.50 -2.75
#